data_bde732af6a30d2e096702dfffee7d240
#
_entry.id   bde732af6a30d2e096702dfffee7d240
#
_cell.length_a   1.000
_cell.length_b   1.000
_cell.length_c   1.000
_cell.angle_alpha   90.00
_cell.angle_beta   90.00
_cell.angle_gamma   90.00
#
_symmetry.space_group_name_H-M   'P 1'
#
loop_
_entity.id
_entity.type
_entity.pdbx_description
1 polymer ?
#
loop_
_entity_poly.entity_id
_entity_poly.type
_entity_poly.pdbx_seq_one_letter_code
_entity_poly.pdbx_strand_id
1 'polypeptide(L)' 'MDGREQRMTSEQLARARKRLGLSLAQMAELLGYEGDSGRSQVHHLETGRRTIRGAQRRLIEAYLAGYRPPDWPRG' A
#
# COMPACT_ATOMS: atom_id res chain seq x y z
N MET A 1 -23.28 -3.93 9.89
CA MET A 1 -22.16 -3.49 9.05
C MET A 1 -21.31 -4.67 8.62
N ASP A 2 -21.09 -4.78 7.39
CA ASP A 2 -20.40 -5.90 6.83
C ASP A 2 -18.91 -5.62 6.73
N GLY A 3 -18.08 -6.52 7.25
CA GLY A 3 -16.64 -6.34 7.20
C GLY A 3 -16.09 -6.21 5.79
N ARG A 4 -16.83 -6.65 4.81
CA ARG A 4 -16.39 -6.56 3.41
C ARG A 4 -16.20 -5.13 2.96
N GLU A 5 -16.94 -4.21 3.52
CA GLU A 5 -16.86 -2.81 3.13
C GLU A 5 -15.53 -2.18 3.48
N GLN A 6 -14.79 -2.82 4.36
CA GLN A 6 -13.50 -2.28 4.80
C GLN A 6 -12.33 -2.90 4.06
N ARG A 7 -12.61 -3.83 3.15
CA ARG A 7 -11.54 -4.44 2.38
C ARG A 7 -11.07 -3.51 1.28
N MET A 8 -9.77 -3.50 1.09
CA MET A 8 -9.19 -2.79 -0.02
C MET A 8 -8.92 -3.79 -1.13
N THR A 9 -9.40 -3.49 -2.33
CA THR A 9 -9.13 -4.37 -3.48
C THR A 9 -7.74 -4.08 -4.03
N SER A 10 -7.21 -5.04 -4.80
CA SER A 10 -5.91 -4.83 -5.44
C SER A 10 -5.92 -3.62 -6.35
N GLU A 11 -7.04 -3.39 -7.05
CA GLU A 11 -7.15 -2.21 -7.91
C GLU A 11 -7.15 -0.91 -7.11
N GLN A 12 -7.83 -0.92 -5.97
CA GLN A 12 -7.83 0.26 -5.10
C GLN A 12 -6.44 0.56 -4.58
N LEU A 13 -5.68 -0.48 -4.24
CA LEU A 13 -4.32 -0.29 -3.79
C LEU A 13 -3.45 0.33 -4.88
N ALA A 14 -3.55 -0.18 -6.10
CA ALA A 14 -2.77 0.36 -7.20
C ALA A 14 -3.09 1.83 -7.46
N ARG A 15 -4.36 2.18 -7.41
CA ARG A 15 -4.77 3.58 -7.59
C ARG A 15 -4.28 4.46 -6.45
N ALA A 16 -4.35 3.95 -5.23
CA ALA A 16 -3.88 4.71 -4.07
C ALA A 16 -2.40 5.00 -4.19
N ARG A 17 -1.61 3.98 -4.57
CA ARG A 17 -0.17 4.18 -4.75
C ARG A 17 0.12 5.27 -5.78
N LYS A 18 -0.57 5.20 -6.92
CA LYS A 18 -0.35 6.19 -7.98
C LYS A 18 -0.78 7.58 -7.54
N ARG A 19 -1.89 7.67 -6.84
CA ARG A 19 -2.38 8.94 -6.31
C ARG A 19 -1.38 9.55 -5.33
N LEU A 20 -0.72 8.72 -4.55
CA LEU A 20 0.28 9.18 -3.60
C LEU A 20 1.63 9.48 -4.25
N GLY A 21 1.77 9.16 -5.53
CA GLY A 21 3.02 9.42 -6.26
C GLY A 21 4.14 8.48 -5.89
N LEU A 22 3.81 7.29 -5.42
CA LEU A 22 4.82 6.33 -4.94
C LEU A 22 5.15 5.29 -5.99
N SER A 23 6.43 4.92 -6.07
CA SER A 23 6.83 3.76 -6.85
C SER A 23 6.50 2.48 -6.08
N LEU A 24 6.60 1.35 -6.75
CA LEU A 24 6.41 0.06 -6.08
C LEU A 24 7.42 -0.12 -4.94
N ALA A 25 8.68 0.26 -5.18
CA ALA A 25 9.71 0.13 -4.15
C ALA A 25 9.43 1.04 -2.95
N GLN A 26 8.98 2.28 -3.22
CA GLN A 26 8.66 3.21 -2.14
C GLN A 26 7.49 2.72 -1.32
N MET A 27 6.44 2.23 -1.98
CA MET A 27 5.30 1.67 -1.26
C MET A 27 5.73 0.46 -0.43
N ALA A 28 6.63 -0.37 -0.96
CA ALA A 28 7.12 -1.54 -0.24
C ALA A 28 7.80 -1.13 1.06
N GLU A 29 8.64 -0.11 1.01
CA GLU A 29 9.30 0.37 2.22
C GLU A 29 8.30 0.86 3.25
N LEU A 30 7.30 1.60 2.80
CA LEU A 30 6.30 2.15 3.71
C LEU A 30 5.45 1.06 4.33
N LEU A 31 5.24 -0.04 3.61
CA LEU A 31 4.46 -1.16 4.14
C LEU A 31 5.31 -2.14 4.96
N GLY A 32 6.61 -1.88 5.09
CA GLY A 32 7.46 -2.68 5.94
C GLY A 32 8.10 -3.89 5.26
N TYR A 33 8.05 -3.97 3.96
CA TYR A 33 8.75 -5.02 3.25
C TYR A 33 10.22 -4.65 3.13
N GLU A 34 11.07 -5.58 3.52
CA GLU A 34 12.52 -5.35 3.47
C GLU A 34 13.14 -6.15 2.35
N GLY A 35 14.28 -5.66 1.86
CA GLY A 35 15.05 -6.37 0.86
C GLY A 35 14.54 -6.14 -0.55
N ASP A 36 15.17 -6.84 -1.49
CA ASP A 36 14.92 -6.63 -2.91
C ASP A 36 13.57 -7.13 -3.37
N SER A 37 12.95 -8.03 -2.60
CA SER A 37 11.67 -8.61 -3.00
C SER A 37 10.47 -7.72 -2.67
N GLY A 38 10.69 -6.59 -1.99
CA GLY A 38 9.57 -5.74 -1.57
C GLY A 38 8.74 -5.27 -2.75
N ARG A 39 9.40 -4.87 -3.83
CA ARG A 39 8.75 -4.43 -5.05
C ARG A 39 7.80 -5.50 -5.60
N SER A 40 8.29 -6.74 -5.66
CA SER A 40 7.47 -7.87 -6.11
C SER A 40 6.30 -8.11 -5.18
N GLN A 41 6.49 -7.96 -3.88
CA GLN A 41 5.42 -8.16 -2.92
C GLN A 41 4.28 -7.16 -3.14
N VAL A 42 4.61 -5.88 -3.35
CA VAL A 42 3.60 -4.88 -3.63
C VAL A 42 2.89 -5.18 -4.95
N HIS A 43 3.66 -5.59 -5.96
CA HIS A 43 3.08 -5.98 -7.24
C HIS A 43 2.07 -7.10 -7.06
N HIS A 44 2.39 -8.10 -6.23
CA HIS A 44 1.47 -9.20 -5.95
C HIS A 44 0.21 -8.72 -5.24
N LEU A 45 0.33 -7.74 -4.36
CA LEU A 45 -0.86 -7.14 -3.74
C LEU A 45 -1.72 -6.43 -4.77
N GLU A 46 -1.10 -5.77 -5.72
CA GLU A 46 -1.83 -4.99 -6.74
C GLU A 46 -2.43 -5.86 -7.84
N THR A 47 -1.94 -7.08 -7.99
CA THR A 47 -2.47 -8.00 -9.00
C THR A 47 -3.37 -9.08 -8.41
N GLY A 48 -3.61 -9.03 -7.12
CA GLY A 48 -4.52 -9.98 -6.47
C GLY A 48 -3.88 -11.30 -6.09
N ARG A 49 -2.57 -11.45 -6.29
CA ARG A 49 -1.89 -12.69 -5.90
C ARG A 49 -1.73 -12.83 -4.40
N ARG A 50 -1.74 -11.71 -3.68
CA ARG A 50 -1.69 -11.70 -2.23
C ARG A 50 -2.78 -10.81 -1.70
N THR A 51 -3.30 -11.19 -0.53
CA THR A 51 -4.35 -10.43 0.12
C THR A 51 -3.76 -9.25 0.88
N ILE A 52 -4.39 -8.11 0.75
CA ILE A 52 -4.00 -6.92 1.51
C ILE A 52 -4.50 -7.10 2.93
N ARG A 53 -3.59 -7.00 3.90
CA ARG A 53 -3.92 -7.19 5.30
C ARG A 53 -4.50 -5.93 5.91
N GLY A 54 -5.23 -6.10 7.01
CA GLY A 54 -5.87 -4.96 7.65
C GLY A 54 -4.91 -3.87 8.07
N ALA A 55 -3.73 -4.24 8.60
CA ALA A 55 -2.74 -3.24 9.00
C ALA A 55 -2.24 -2.46 7.80
N GLN A 56 -2.03 -3.14 6.68
CA GLN A 56 -1.59 -2.48 5.45
C GLN A 56 -2.67 -1.53 4.92
N ARG A 57 -3.90 -1.97 4.93
CA ARG A 57 -5.02 -1.13 4.50
C ARG A 57 -5.12 0.13 5.35
N ARG A 58 -4.98 -0.02 6.66
CA ARG A 58 -5.06 1.12 7.57
C ARG A 58 -3.97 2.14 7.31
N LEU A 59 -2.76 1.66 7.04
CA LEU A 59 -1.65 2.55 6.71
C LEU A 59 -1.95 3.32 5.43
N ILE A 60 -2.40 2.61 4.41
CA ILE A 60 -2.67 3.24 3.12
C ILE A 60 -3.79 4.27 3.26
N GLU A 61 -4.83 3.94 4.01
CA GLU A 61 -5.92 4.88 4.27
C GLU A 61 -5.42 6.13 5.00
N ALA A 62 -4.50 5.94 5.95
CA ALA A 62 -3.93 7.08 6.66
C ALA A 62 -3.14 7.97 5.72
N TYR A 63 -2.36 7.37 4.83
CA TYR A 63 -1.60 8.14 3.84
C TYR A 63 -2.54 8.93 2.92
N LEU A 64 -3.63 8.31 2.48
CA LEU A 64 -4.61 8.99 1.63
C LEU A 64 -5.27 10.15 2.37
N ALA A 65 -5.39 10.04 3.68
CA ALA A 65 -5.95 11.10 4.51
C ALA A 65 -4.94 12.19 4.83
N GLY A 66 -3.68 12.03 4.41
CA GLY A 66 -2.69 13.07 4.57
C GLY A 66 -1.56 12.77 5.55
N TYR A 67 -1.61 11.62 6.22
CA TYR A 67 -0.55 11.27 7.15
C TYR A 67 0.78 11.04 6.40
N ARG A 68 1.85 11.61 6.92
CA ARG A 68 3.18 11.48 6.34
C ARG A 68 4.18 11.13 7.44
N PRO A 69 4.66 9.88 7.48
CA PRO A 69 5.70 9.52 8.45
C PRO A 69 7.02 10.23 8.12
N PRO A 70 7.94 10.29 9.09
CA PRO A 70 9.23 10.96 8.86
C PRO A 70 10.03 10.38 7.69
N ASP A 71 9.84 9.11 7.39
CA ASP A 71 10.56 8.44 6.31
C ASP A 71 9.80 8.48 4.98
N TRP A 72 8.83 9.38 4.85
CA TRP A 72 8.09 9.52 3.59
C TRP A 72 9.07 9.85 2.47
N PRO A 73 8.98 9.14 1.33
CA PRO A 73 9.89 9.40 0.21
C PRO A 73 9.72 10.80 -0.33
N ARG A 74 10.83 11.41 -0.65
CA ARG A 74 10.85 12.75 -1.26
C ARG A 74 11.39 12.63 -2.65
N GLY A 75 10.64 12.94 -3.57
CA GLY A 75 11.26 12.85 -4.83
C GLY A 75 10.73 12.64 -5.98
#